data_ee3c762921149ff2f154ba4df774ee99
#
_entry.id   ee3c762921149ff2f154ba4df774ee99
#
_cell.length_a   1.000
_cell.length_b   1.000
_cell.length_c   1.000
_cell.angle_alpha   90.00
_cell.angle_beta   90.00
_cell.angle_gamma   90.00
#
_symmetry.space_group_name_H-M   'P 1'
#
loop_
_entity.id
_entity.type
_entity.pdbx_description
1 polymer ?
#
loop_
_entity_poly.entity_id
_entity_poly.type
_entity_poly.pdbx_seq_one_letter_code
_entity_poly.pdbx_strand_id
1 'polypeptide(L)'
;MNLNITGRHFEITPALQDYINNKFIKIRNHFNDVIDAKFILSIEKVNSIVDATIHLPHLDINAKSIDEDMYKAIDLAISRLDRQVIKYKEKHKDHHQSDGSIKYKSSE
;
A
#
# COMPACT_ATOMS: atom_id res chain seq x y z
N MET A 1 -1.93 -12.59 8.38
CA MET A 1 -1.42 -11.27 8.07
C MET A 1 -1.86 -10.25 9.09
N ASN A 2 -0.94 -9.42 9.52
CA ASN A 2 -1.25 -8.39 10.50
C ASN A 2 -1.25 -7.03 9.86
N LEU A 3 -2.21 -6.21 10.23
CA LEU A 3 -2.28 -4.85 9.73
C LEU A 3 -2.21 -3.93 10.94
N ASN A 4 -1.16 -3.15 11.03
CA ASN A 4 -0.97 -2.22 12.12
C ASN A 4 -1.19 -0.79 11.63
N ILE A 5 -2.00 -0.05 12.36
CA ILE A 5 -2.29 1.34 12.02
C ILE A 5 -1.92 2.19 13.22
N THR A 6 -1.01 3.12 13.03
CA THR A 6 -0.49 3.95 14.11
C THR A 6 -0.64 5.42 13.76
N GLY A 7 -0.98 6.23 14.74
CA GLY A 7 -1.04 7.66 14.56
C GLY A 7 0.17 8.30 15.22
N ARG A 8 0.84 9.21 14.53
CA ARG A 8 1.97 9.93 15.12
C ARG A 8 1.47 11.32 15.43
N HIS A 9 1.37 11.68 16.70
CA HIS A 9 0.79 12.94 17.14
C HIS A 9 -0.62 13.10 16.55
N PHE A 10 -1.34 11.98 16.42
CA PHE A 10 -2.62 11.97 15.78
C PHE A 10 -3.36 10.71 16.24
N GLU A 11 -4.60 10.86 16.65
CA GLU A 11 -5.34 9.73 17.16
C GLU A 11 -6.11 9.04 16.07
N ILE A 12 -5.95 7.74 15.96
CA ILE A 12 -6.65 6.96 14.93
C ILE A 12 -8.07 6.72 15.40
N THR A 13 -9.03 7.17 14.63
CA THR A 13 -10.43 6.96 14.97
C THR A 13 -10.90 5.62 14.45
N PRO A 14 -11.97 5.06 15.01
CA PRO A 14 -12.51 3.81 14.49
C PRO A 14 -12.91 3.91 13.02
N ALA A 15 -13.38 5.07 12.59
CA ALA A 15 -13.78 5.26 11.20
C ALA A 15 -12.56 5.16 10.28
N LEU A 16 -11.43 5.74 10.67
CA LEU A 16 -10.22 5.65 9.86
C LEU A 16 -9.71 4.22 9.82
N GLN A 17 -9.75 3.54 10.97
CA GLN A 17 -9.28 2.17 11.04
C GLN A 17 -10.11 1.28 10.12
N ASP A 18 -11.42 1.44 10.15
CA ASP A 18 -12.31 0.66 9.29
C ASP A 18 -12.06 0.98 7.82
N TYR A 19 -11.85 2.24 7.52
CA TYR A 19 -11.62 2.66 6.15
C TYR A 19 -10.36 2.00 5.59
N ILE A 20 -9.27 2.02 6.36
CA ILE A 20 -8.03 1.41 5.91
C ILE A 20 -8.19 -0.10 5.76
N ASN A 21 -8.85 -0.74 6.74
CA ASN A 21 -9.05 -2.18 6.66
C ASN A 21 -9.85 -2.56 5.43
N ASN A 22 -10.91 -1.82 5.13
CA ASN A 22 -11.73 -2.13 3.98
C ASN A 22 -10.99 -1.92 2.67
N LYS A 23 -10.20 -0.87 2.59
CA LYS A 23 -9.45 -0.62 1.36
C LYS A 23 -8.31 -1.61 1.19
N PHE A 24 -7.70 -2.03 2.29
CA PHE A 24 -6.56 -2.93 2.20
C PHE A 24 -6.97 -4.34 1.75
N ILE A 25 -8.25 -4.69 1.88
CA ILE A 25 -8.72 -5.98 1.39
C ILE A 25 -8.43 -6.16 -0.08
N LYS A 26 -8.47 -5.07 -0.85
CA LYS A 26 -8.17 -5.13 -2.26
C LYS A 26 -6.76 -5.67 -2.50
N ILE A 27 -5.79 -5.22 -1.71
CA ILE A 27 -4.42 -5.67 -1.86
C ILE A 27 -4.31 -7.13 -1.45
N ARG A 28 -4.99 -7.51 -0.37
CA ARG A 28 -4.94 -8.90 0.08
C ARG A 28 -5.52 -9.83 -0.97
N ASN A 29 -6.54 -9.38 -1.69
CA ASN A 29 -7.13 -10.21 -2.72
C ASN A 29 -6.22 -10.36 -3.92
N HIS A 30 -5.36 -9.37 -4.15
CA HIS A 30 -4.44 -9.46 -5.27
C HIS A 30 -3.22 -10.32 -4.92
N PHE A 31 -2.85 -10.40 -3.66
CA PHE A 31 -1.63 -11.11 -3.32
C PHE A 31 -1.72 -11.65 -1.89
N ASN A 32 -1.81 -12.96 -1.76
CA ASN A 32 -1.98 -13.59 -0.48
C ASN A 32 -0.71 -13.74 0.33
N ASP A 33 0.43 -13.46 -0.26
CA ASP A 33 1.70 -13.67 0.43
C ASP A 33 2.15 -12.47 1.26
N VAL A 34 1.30 -11.49 1.47
CA VAL A 34 1.64 -10.36 2.31
C VAL A 34 1.83 -10.86 3.74
N ILE A 35 2.99 -10.60 4.31
CA ILE A 35 3.29 -11.03 5.67
C ILE A 35 2.60 -10.12 6.66
N ASP A 36 2.79 -8.82 6.51
CA ASP A 36 2.07 -7.85 7.32
C ASP A 36 2.15 -6.48 6.65
N ALA A 37 1.42 -5.53 7.20
CA ALA A 37 1.41 -4.18 6.68
C ALA A 37 1.36 -3.20 7.83
N LYS A 38 1.92 -2.02 7.61
CA LYS A 38 1.98 -1.01 8.64
C LYS A 38 1.64 0.33 8.03
N PHE A 39 0.70 1.03 8.65
CA PHE A 39 0.33 2.37 8.20
C PHE A 39 0.61 3.34 9.33
N ILE A 40 1.33 4.40 9.03
CA ILE A 40 1.59 5.47 10.00
C ILE A 40 0.92 6.71 9.45
N LEU A 41 -0.02 7.25 10.22
CA LEU A 41 -0.74 8.44 9.82
C LEU A 41 -0.31 9.61 10.68
N SER A 42 -0.14 10.76 10.07
CA SER A 42 0.22 11.95 10.81
C SER A 42 -0.36 13.18 10.12
N ILE A 43 -0.36 14.28 10.83
CA ILE A 43 -0.83 15.54 10.28
C ILE A 43 0.23 16.57 10.54
N GLU A 44 0.58 17.32 9.47
CA GLU A 44 1.56 18.35 9.61
C GLU A 44 0.96 19.61 9.00
N LYS A 45 0.63 20.58 9.81
CA LYS A 45 -0.07 21.79 9.38
C LYS A 45 -1.43 21.40 8.81
N VAL A 46 -1.67 21.64 7.53
CA VAL A 46 -2.94 21.28 6.95
C VAL A 46 -2.87 19.97 6.18
N ASN A 47 -1.71 19.34 6.16
CA ASN A 47 -1.53 18.15 5.35
C ASN A 47 -1.66 16.88 6.16
N SER A 48 -2.38 15.93 5.60
CA SER A 48 -2.48 14.58 6.15
C SER A 48 -1.47 13.72 5.43
N ILE A 49 -0.65 13.01 6.18
CA ILE A 49 0.44 12.22 5.63
C ILE A 49 0.23 10.76 5.97
N VAL A 50 0.36 9.90 4.99
CA VAL A 50 0.24 8.45 5.19
C VAL A 50 1.53 7.80 4.71
N ASP A 51 2.16 7.03 5.59
CA ASP A 51 3.36 6.30 5.25
C ASP A 51 3.02 4.83 5.45
N ALA A 52 2.93 4.09 4.38
CA ALA A 52 2.48 2.70 4.43
C ALA A 52 3.55 1.76 3.92
N THR A 53 3.72 0.64 4.61
CA THR A 53 4.71 -0.36 4.24
C THR A 53 4.06 -1.73 4.24
N ILE A 54 4.34 -2.52 3.24
CA ILE A 54 3.90 -3.90 3.17
C ILE A 54 5.13 -4.79 3.16
N HIS A 55 5.13 -5.80 4.01
CA HIS A 55 6.25 -6.76 4.04
C HIS A 55 5.85 -8.00 3.26
N LEU A 56 6.62 -8.29 2.23
CA LEU A 56 6.46 -9.49 1.40
C LEU A 56 7.63 -10.42 1.69
N PRO A 57 7.56 -11.67 1.26
CA PRO A 57 8.62 -12.62 1.59
C PRO A 57 10.03 -12.18 1.21
N HIS A 58 10.19 -11.50 0.12
CA HIS A 58 11.53 -11.12 -0.31
C HIS A 58 11.70 -9.63 -0.51
N LEU A 59 10.74 -8.84 -0.13
CA LEU A 59 10.77 -7.43 -0.47
C LEU A 59 9.83 -6.64 0.40
N ASP A 60 10.22 -5.45 0.78
CA ASP A 60 9.33 -4.53 1.46
C ASP A 60 8.91 -3.48 0.44
N ILE A 61 7.62 -3.17 0.43
CA ILE A 61 7.10 -2.16 -0.46
C ILE A 61 6.61 -1.00 0.39
N ASN A 62 6.99 0.19 0.03
CA ASN A 62 6.60 1.39 0.78
C ASN A 62 5.94 2.40 -0.14
N ALA A 63 4.92 3.07 0.37
CA ALA A 63 4.29 4.16 -0.33
C ALA A 63 3.97 5.26 0.65
N LYS A 64 4.21 6.49 0.24
CA LYS A 64 3.94 7.63 1.09
C LYS A 64 3.07 8.58 0.30
N SER A 65 2.09 9.17 0.96
CA SER A 65 1.20 10.10 0.29
C SER A 65 0.88 11.28 1.18
N ILE A 66 0.51 12.39 0.58
CA ILE A 66 0.18 13.61 1.28
C ILE A 66 -1.03 14.22 0.61
N ASP A 67 -2.02 14.62 1.41
CA ASP A 67 -3.19 15.29 0.90
C ASP A 67 -3.82 16.04 2.06
N GLU A 68 -4.61 17.07 1.79
CA GLU A 68 -5.26 17.78 2.87
C GLU A 68 -6.34 16.92 3.50
N ASP A 69 -6.89 15.98 2.77
CA ASP A 69 -7.92 15.09 3.26
C ASP A 69 -7.28 13.75 3.60
N MET A 70 -7.37 13.31 4.86
CA MET A 70 -6.76 12.06 5.27
C MET A 70 -7.29 10.86 4.49
N TYR A 71 -8.58 10.84 4.18
CA TYR A 71 -9.15 9.73 3.42
C TYR A 71 -8.57 9.64 2.02
N LYS A 72 -8.33 10.80 1.41
CA LYS A 72 -7.71 10.82 0.09
C LYS A 72 -6.25 10.40 0.18
N ALA A 73 -5.56 10.80 1.24
CA ALA A 73 -4.16 10.39 1.43
C ALA A 73 -4.09 8.86 1.57
N ILE A 74 -5.04 8.27 2.29
CA ILE A 74 -5.09 6.83 2.45
C ILE A 74 -5.34 6.17 1.09
N ASP A 75 -6.28 6.68 0.31
CA ASP A 75 -6.57 6.12 -1.00
C ASP A 75 -5.35 6.16 -1.91
N LEU A 76 -4.60 7.26 -1.87
CA LEU A 76 -3.40 7.39 -2.69
C LEU A 76 -2.34 6.38 -2.25
N ALA A 77 -2.14 6.23 -0.95
CA ALA A 77 -1.15 5.29 -0.46
C ALA A 77 -1.51 3.87 -0.85
N ILE A 78 -2.78 3.49 -0.68
CA ILE A 78 -3.22 2.15 -1.00
C ILE A 78 -3.13 1.89 -2.51
N SER A 79 -3.48 2.88 -3.32
CA SER A 79 -3.38 2.74 -4.76
C SER A 79 -1.94 2.51 -5.19
N ARG A 80 -1.00 3.23 -4.58
CA ARG A 80 0.41 3.07 -4.90
C ARG A 80 0.95 1.72 -4.43
N LEU A 81 0.50 1.27 -3.25
CA LEU A 81 0.91 -0.04 -2.76
C LEU A 81 0.37 -1.14 -3.67
N ASP A 82 -0.89 -1.03 -4.05
CA ASP A 82 -1.54 -2.02 -4.88
C ASP A 82 -0.82 -2.16 -6.23
N ARG A 83 -0.44 -1.03 -6.80
CA ARG A 83 0.28 -1.04 -8.07
C ARG A 83 1.63 -1.73 -7.94
N GLN A 84 2.34 -1.49 -6.84
CA GLN A 84 3.63 -2.13 -6.62
C GLN A 84 3.48 -3.63 -6.35
N VAL A 85 2.41 -4.02 -5.63
CA VAL A 85 2.16 -5.43 -5.37
C VAL A 85 1.87 -6.17 -6.66
N ILE A 86 1.10 -5.57 -7.54
CA ILE A 86 0.78 -6.18 -8.81
C ILE A 86 2.04 -6.34 -9.65
N LYS A 87 2.91 -5.33 -9.66
CA LYS A 87 4.16 -5.42 -10.38
C LYS A 87 5.03 -6.52 -9.82
N TYR A 88 5.12 -6.65 -8.51
CA TYR A 88 5.91 -7.68 -7.87
C TYR A 88 5.37 -9.07 -8.26
N LYS A 89 4.06 -9.21 -8.23
CA LYS A 89 3.43 -10.47 -8.54
C LYS A 89 3.69 -10.88 -9.98
N GLU A 90 3.55 -9.96 -10.89
CA GLU A 90 3.78 -10.24 -12.29
C GLU A 90 5.22 -10.60 -12.56
N LYS A 91 6.14 -9.87 -11.94
CA LYS A 91 7.53 -10.11 -12.15
C LYS A 91 7.94 -11.49 -11.67
N HIS A 92 7.44 -11.93 -10.52
CA HIS A 92 7.79 -13.23 -9.99
C HIS A 92 7.03 -14.38 -10.63
N LYS A 93 5.88 -14.09 -11.20
CA LYS A 93 5.11 -15.12 -11.77
C LYS A 93 5.57 -15.48 -13.14
N ASP A 94 6.00 -14.51 -13.92
CA ASP A 94 6.35 -14.72 -15.27
C ASP A 94 7.79 -14.70 -15.59
N HIS A 95 8.64 -15.00 -14.68
CA HIS A 95 10.05 -14.88 -14.98
C HIS A 95 10.45 -15.72 -16.13
N HIS A 96 9.78 -16.78 -16.39
CA HIS A 96 10.18 -17.65 -17.46
C HIS A 96 9.69 -17.16 -18.79
N GLN A 97 8.76 -16.26 -18.88
CA GLN A 97 8.38 -15.81 -20.09
C GLN A 97 8.74 -14.48 -20.35
N SER A 98 9.49 -13.98 -19.68
CA SER A 98 9.84 -12.74 -19.71
C SER A 98 9.98 -12.08 -20.90
N ASP A 99 10.18 -12.53 -21.76
CA ASP A 99 10.40 -11.89 -22.82
C ASP A 99 9.37 -11.06 -23.18
N GLY A 100 8.48 -11.37 -23.23
CA GLY A 100 7.59 -10.68 -23.69
C GLY A 100 7.25 -9.62 -23.06
N SER A 101 7.01 -9.67 -22.23
CA SER A 101 6.47 -8.78 -21.62
C SER A 101 7.14 -7.76 -21.37
N ILE A 102 7.99 -7.74 -21.51
CA ILE A 102 8.61 -6.85 -21.11
C ILE A 102 8.37 -5.73 -21.61
N LYS A 103 8.03 -5.63 -22.46
CA LYS A 103 7.80 -4.63 -22.90
C LYS A 103 6.84 -3.90 -22.50
N TYR A 104 6.21 -3.88 -22.21
CA TYR A 104 5.32 -3.22 -21.78
C TYR A 104 5.23 -2.69 -20.75
N LYS A 105 5.74 -2.81 -20.55
CA LYS A 105 5.73 -2.41 -19.74
C LYS A 105 5.97 -1.52 -19.22
N SER A 106 6.20 -1.25 -19.65
CA SER A 106 6.40 -0.60 -19.14
C SER A 106 5.88 0.21 -18.67
N SER A 107 5.36 0.30 -18.85
CA SER A 107 4.78 0.83 -18.36
C SER A 107 4.46 1.34 -17.53
N GLU A 108 4.52 1.60 -17.37
CA GLU A 108 4.19 1.90 -16.54
C GLU A 108 4.26 2.25 -16.02
#